data_8be121093e9adf5d70961a6f5c9f26af
#
_entry.id   8be121093e9adf5d70961a6f5c9f26af
#
_cell.length_a   1.000
_cell.length_b   1.000
_cell.length_c   1.000
_cell.angle_alpha   90.00
_cell.angle_beta   90.00
_cell.angle_gamma   90.00
#
_symmetry.space_group_name_H-M   'P 1'
#
loop_
_entity.id
_entity.type
_entity.pdbx_description
1 polymer ?
#
loop_
_entity_poly.entity_id
_entity_poly.type
_entity_poly.pdbx_seq_one_letter_code
_entity_poly.pdbx_strand_id
1 'polypeptide(L)'
;LPSISAFFCPPSHGACLPVADAVIGARLAAPADIDAIYQATRVGSERLAQAIHVLSGIEIACWDLLGKRLQEPVWALLGQKTSYPKTAYASLLFGETPTLTLEKARHANTSGYRAAKFGWGPFGKDSGEDRDQLMAAREGLGSDALLLVDAGCIWRGPNAVEDATRRREMLVEANVHWLEEPFPHHDR
;
A
#
# COMPACT_ATOMS: atom_id res chain seq x y z
N LEU A 1 -20.32 -0.90 1.59
CA LEU A 1 -19.17 -0.07 1.89
C LEU A 1 -19.66 1.33 2.29
N PRO A 2 -19.63 1.70 3.61
CA PRO A 2 -20.23 2.97 4.08
C PRO A 2 -19.59 4.22 3.46
N SER A 3 -18.33 4.13 3.02
CA SER A 3 -17.60 5.24 2.41
C SER A 3 -18.06 5.60 1.00
N ILE A 4 -18.65 4.67 0.27
CA ILE A 4 -19.14 4.93 -1.09
C ILE A 4 -20.44 5.72 -1.07
N SER A 5 -21.30 5.48 -0.09
CA SER A 5 -22.56 6.22 0.04
C SER A 5 -22.38 7.72 0.29
N ALA A 6 -21.29 8.12 0.97
CA ALA A 6 -20.96 9.52 1.20
C ALA A 6 -20.59 10.28 -0.08
N PHE A 7 -20.14 9.58 -1.13
CA PHE A 7 -19.81 10.16 -2.42
C PHE A 7 -21.02 10.35 -3.34
N PHE A 8 -22.11 9.67 -3.06
CA PHE A 8 -23.35 9.77 -3.78
C PHE A 8 -24.40 10.53 -2.97
N CYS A 9 -23.97 11.62 -2.31
CA CYS A 9 -24.89 12.49 -1.58
C CYS A 9 -25.99 13.00 -2.51
N PRO A 10 -27.28 12.92 -2.10
CA PRO A 10 -28.33 13.53 -2.88
C PRO A 10 -28.13 15.05 -2.99
N PRO A 11 -28.51 15.67 -4.12
CA PRO A 11 -28.38 17.12 -4.34
C PRO A 11 -29.02 17.99 -3.25
N SER A 12 -29.98 17.43 -2.52
CA SER A 12 -30.68 18.11 -1.41
C SER A 12 -29.80 18.39 -0.18
N HIS A 13 -28.62 17.78 -0.07
CA HIS A 13 -27.77 17.93 1.12
C HIS A 13 -26.92 19.21 1.13
N GLY A 14 -26.82 19.95 0.04
CA GLY A 14 -26.11 21.24 -0.04
C GLY A 14 -24.62 21.22 0.35
N ALA A 15 -24.16 20.14 0.98
CA ALA A 15 -22.79 20.00 1.49
C ALA A 15 -21.84 19.32 0.49
N CYS A 16 -22.35 18.59 -0.48
CA CYS A 16 -21.57 17.94 -1.54
C CYS A 16 -22.36 17.94 -2.85
N LEU A 17 -21.64 18.06 -3.94
CA LEU A 17 -22.21 17.91 -5.26
C LEU A 17 -22.32 16.40 -5.61
N PRO A 18 -23.27 16.01 -6.47
CA PRO A 18 -23.41 14.62 -6.93
C PRO A 18 -22.14 14.19 -7.70
N VAL A 19 -21.25 13.47 -7.07
CA VAL A 19 -20.01 12.99 -7.70
C VAL A 19 -20.33 11.96 -8.81
N ALA A 20 -21.41 11.20 -8.65
CA ALA A 20 -21.86 10.24 -9.64
C ALA A 20 -22.13 10.88 -11.03
N ASP A 21 -22.67 12.08 -11.05
CA ASP A 21 -22.98 12.80 -12.30
C ASP A 21 -21.73 13.20 -13.09
N ALA A 22 -20.60 13.33 -12.40
CA ALA A 22 -19.31 13.61 -13.05
C ALA A 22 -18.66 12.35 -13.67
N VAL A 23 -19.11 11.17 -13.27
CA VAL A 23 -18.53 9.88 -13.68
C VAL A 23 -19.44 9.11 -14.62
N ILE A 24 -20.73 8.97 -14.25
CA ILE A 24 -21.69 8.17 -15.01
C ILE A 24 -22.01 8.88 -16.32
N GLY A 25 -21.80 8.19 -17.45
CA GLY A 25 -22.02 8.76 -18.77
C GLY A 25 -20.91 9.69 -19.27
N ALA A 26 -19.87 9.90 -18.48
CA ALA A 26 -18.70 10.66 -18.91
C ALA A 26 -18.01 9.97 -20.10
N ARG A 27 -17.47 10.77 -21.01
CA ARG A 27 -16.63 10.25 -22.08
C ARG A 27 -15.34 9.64 -21.50
N LEU A 28 -14.98 8.44 -21.97
CA LEU A 28 -13.74 7.76 -21.61
C LEU A 28 -13.16 7.08 -22.85
N ALA A 29 -12.43 7.84 -23.67
CA ALA A 29 -11.85 7.37 -24.91
C ALA A 29 -10.31 7.50 -24.97
N ALA A 30 -9.73 8.36 -24.13
CA ALA A 30 -8.30 8.64 -24.07
C ALA A 30 -7.88 8.97 -22.63
N PRO A 31 -6.57 8.86 -22.28
CA PRO A 31 -6.04 9.25 -20.96
C PRO A 31 -6.48 10.65 -20.49
N ALA A 32 -6.52 11.63 -21.35
CA ALA A 32 -6.97 12.99 -21.03
C ALA A 32 -8.43 13.05 -20.51
N ASP A 33 -9.29 12.11 -20.90
CA ASP A 33 -10.64 12.05 -20.39
C ASP A 33 -10.65 11.63 -18.90
N ILE A 34 -9.68 10.83 -18.46
CA ILE A 34 -9.52 10.43 -17.04
C ILE A 34 -9.19 11.65 -16.18
N ASP A 35 -8.28 12.50 -16.64
CA ASP A 35 -7.96 13.75 -15.95
C ASP A 35 -9.18 14.66 -15.82
N ALA A 36 -9.98 14.76 -16.87
CA ALA A 36 -11.21 15.55 -16.85
C ALA A 36 -12.24 15.00 -15.83
N ILE A 37 -12.44 13.67 -15.79
CA ILE A 37 -13.30 13.01 -14.81
C ILE A 37 -12.74 13.23 -13.39
N TYR A 38 -11.45 13.06 -13.18
CA TYR A 38 -10.80 13.28 -11.88
C TYR A 38 -11.02 14.72 -11.38
N GLN A 39 -10.79 15.73 -12.20
CA GLN A 39 -10.98 17.12 -11.80
C GLN A 39 -12.45 17.43 -11.48
N ALA A 40 -13.39 16.92 -12.28
CA ALA A 40 -14.81 17.10 -12.01
C ALA A 40 -15.25 16.44 -10.69
N THR A 41 -14.79 15.22 -10.41
CA THR A 41 -15.06 14.52 -9.16
C THR A 41 -14.39 15.17 -7.96
N ARG A 42 -13.17 15.70 -8.12
CA ARG A 42 -12.44 16.42 -7.09
C ARG A 42 -13.20 17.66 -6.62
N VAL A 43 -13.66 18.48 -7.55
CA VAL A 43 -14.44 19.68 -7.24
C VAL A 43 -15.71 19.32 -6.44
N GLY A 44 -16.42 18.26 -6.84
CA GLY A 44 -17.63 17.80 -6.15
C GLY A 44 -17.36 17.26 -4.73
N SER A 45 -16.13 16.89 -4.42
CA SER A 45 -15.74 16.23 -3.16
C SER A 45 -14.85 17.05 -2.24
N GLU A 46 -14.53 18.29 -2.59
CA GLU A 46 -13.58 19.15 -1.83
C GLU A 46 -13.90 19.31 -0.34
N ARG A 47 -15.18 19.22 0.02
CA ARG A 47 -15.64 19.37 1.41
C ARG A 47 -15.80 18.06 2.16
N LEU A 48 -15.49 16.93 1.52
CA LEU A 48 -15.64 15.61 2.11
C LEU A 48 -14.33 15.16 2.75
N ALA A 49 -14.38 14.78 4.02
CA ALA A 49 -13.23 14.18 4.68
C ALA A 49 -12.85 12.85 4.01
N GLN A 50 -11.55 12.60 3.87
CA GLN A 50 -11.01 11.37 3.26
C GLN A 50 -11.46 11.09 1.81
N ALA A 51 -11.93 12.12 1.11
CA ALA A 51 -12.38 12.00 -0.27
C ALA A 51 -11.30 11.45 -1.21
N ILE A 52 -10.04 11.72 -0.93
CA ILE A 52 -8.92 11.37 -1.81
C ILE A 52 -8.80 9.88 -2.08
N HIS A 53 -9.11 9.02 -1.09
CA HIS A 53 -9.07 7.56 -1.27
C HIS A 53 -10.14 7.06 -2.25
N VAL A 54 -11.30 7.69 -2.23
CA VAL A 54 -12.40 7.32 -3.15
C VAL A 54 -12.15 7.89 -4.53
N LEU A 55 -11.63 9.11 -4.64
CA LEU A 55 -11.19 9.68 -5.92
C LEU A 55 -10.15 8.80 -6.59
N SER A 56 -9.16 8.32 -5.84
CA SER A 56 -8.16 7.36 -6.34
C SER A 56 -8.82 6.08 -6.83
N GLY A 57 -9.80 5.55 -6.11
CA GLY A 57 -10.56 4.36 -6.54
C GLY A 57 -11.30 4.57 -7.85
N ILE A 58 -11.93 5.72 -8.03
CA ILE A 58 -12.61 6.09 -9.29
C ILE A 58 -11.59 6.20 -10.43
N GLU A 59 -10.50 6.90 -10.20
CA GLU A 59 -9.45 7.08 -11.21
C GLU A 59 -8.84 5.75 -11.64
N ILE A 60 -8.48 4.88 -10.70
CA ILE A 60 -7.98 3.53 -10.99
C ILE A 60 -8.99 2.73 -11.83
N ALA A 61 -10.27 2.81 -11.50
CA ALA A 61 -11.31 2.14 -12.28
C ALA A 61 -11.42 2.69 -13.71
N CYS A 62 -11.23 4.00 -13.90
CA CYS A 62 -11.20 4.62 -15.23
C CYS A 62 -10.00 4.13 -16.04
N TRP A 63 -8.81 4.04 -15.44
CA TRP A 63 -7.61 3.50 -16.09
C TRP A 63 -7.79 2.03 -16.47
N ASP A 64 -8.34 1.21 -15.59
CA ASP A 64 -8.61 -0.21 -15.85
C ASP A 64 -9.63 -0.39 -16.98
N LEU A 65 -10.71 0.38 -16.96
CA LEU A 65 -11.75 0.34 -18.01
C LEU A 65 -11.18 0.78 -19.37
N LEU A 66 -10.40 1.86 -19.40
CA LEU A 66 -9.79 2.34 -20.64
C LEU A 66 -8.80 1.31 -21.20
N GLY A 67 -7.96 0.73 -20.34
CA GLY A 67 -7.01 -0.31 -20.72
C GLY A 67 -7.70 -1.55 -21.32
N LYS A 68 -8.76 -2.03 -20.67
CA LYS A 68 -9.58 -3.14 -21.17
C LYS A 68 -10.22 -2.83 -22.53
N ARG A 69 -10.75 -1.62 -22.67
CA ARG A 69 -11.41 -1.19 -23.92
C ARG A 69 -10.43 -1.08 -25.08
N LEU A 70 -9.23 -0.56 -24.83
CA LEU A 70 -8.19 -0.40 -25.86
C LEU A 70 -7.31 -1.63 -26.01
N GLN A 71 -7.45 -2.62 -25.14
CA GLN A 71 -6.59 -3.82 -25.03
C GLN A 71 -5.11 -3.45 -24.81
N GLU A 72 -4.87 -2.38 -24.05
CA GLU A 72 -3.55 -1.87 -23.73
C GLU A 72 -3.33 -1.88 -22.21
N PRO A 73 -2.15 -2.24 -21.72
CA PRO A 73 -1.84 -2.13 -20.30
C PRO A 73 -1.72 -0.64 -19.89
N VAL A 74 -2.07 -0.34 -18.64
CA VAL A 74 -2.05 1.04 -18.13
C VAL A 74 -0.70 1.73 -18.30
N TRP A 75 0.40 1.00 -18.13
CA TRP A 75 1.74 1.57 -18.34
C TRP A 75 1.97 2.08 -19.78
N ALA A 76 1.38 1.42 -20.78
CA ALA A 76 1.45 1.87 -22.18
C ALA A 76 0.57 3.10 -22.40
N LEU A 77 -0.63 3.14 -21.81
CA LEU A 77 -1.51 4.31 -21.83
C LEU A 77 -0.85 5.55 -21.17
N LEU A 78 0.01 5.33 -20.17
CA LEU A 78 0.83 6.36 -19.53
C LEU A 78 2.04 6.78 -20.38
N GLY A 79 2.14 6.29 -21.62
CA GLY A 79 3.19 6.70 -22.57
C GLY A 79 4.49 5.90 -22.48
N GLN A 80 4.54 4.84 -21.68
CA GLN A 80 5.71 3.97 -21.62
C GLN A 80 5.78 3.06 -22.85
N LYS A 81 6.98 2.89 -23.40
CA LYS A 81 7.22 2.05 -24.61
C LYS A 81 7.67 0.64 -24.27
N THR A 82 8.12 0.42 -23.05
CA THR A 82 8.72 -0.84 -22.61
C THR A 82 8.26 -1.17 -21.20
N SER A 83 7.89 -2.42 -20.97
CA SER A 83 7.67 -2.88 -19.61
C SER A 83 9.01 -3.17 -18.93
N TYR A 84 9.09 -2.85 -17.64
CA TYR A 84 10.26 -3.13 -16.82
C TYR A 84 9.86 -4.16 -15.77
N PRO A 85 10.09 -5.45 -15.98
CA PRO A 85 9.76 -6.48 -15.01
C PRO A 85 10.36 -6.16 -13.64
N LYS A 86 9.59 -6.33 -12.59
CA LYS A 86 10.00 -6.16 -11.19
C LYS A 86 9.76 -7.46 -10.44
N THR A 87 10.65 -7.77 -9.51
CA THR A 87 10.42 -8.88 -8.59
C THR A 87 9.24 -8.54 -7.66
N ALA A 88 8.20 -9.35 -7.74
CA ALA A 88 7.07 -9.22 -6.81
C ALA A 88 7.49 -9.73 -5.42
N TYR A 89 7.04 -9.06 -4.38
CA TYR A 89 7.13 -9.57 -3.02
C TYR A 89 5.74 -9.89 -2.45
N ALA A 90 5.68 -10.88 -1.58
CA ALA A 90 4.50 -11.13 -0.77
C ALA A 90 4.40 -10.04 0.32
N SER A 91 3.29 -9.29 0.35
CA SER A 91 3.05 -8.29 1.40
C SER A 91 2.21 -8.92 2.50
N LEU A 92 2.80 -9.08 3.68
CA LEU A 92 2.25 -9.85 4.79
C LEU A 92 2.30 -9.02 6.08
N LEU A 93 1.38 -9.31 7.00
CA LEU A 93 1.50 -8.87 8.38
C LEU A 93 2.33 -9.88 9.18
N PHE A 94 3.14 -9.42 10.13
CA PHE A 94 3.67 -10.30 11.16
C PHE A 94 2.53 -11.08 11.82
N GLY A 95 2.79 -12.33 12.18
CA GLY A 95 1.85 -13.12 12.97
C GLY A 95 1.79 -12.60 14.40
N GLU A 96 0.74 -12.96 15.12
CA GLU A 96 0.64 -12.67 16.56
C GLU A 96 1.72 -13.40 17.38
N THR A 97 2.30 -14.44 16.80
CA THR A 97 3.43 -15.19 17.35
C THR A 97 4.49 -15.45 16.31
N PRO A 98 5.77 -15.66 16.71
CA PRO A 98 6.83 -16.02 15.76
C PRO A 98 6.51 -17.30 14.95
N THR A 99 5.80 -18.26 15.54
CA THR A 99 5.37 -19.47 14.84
C THR A 99 4.44 -19.15 13.66
N LEU A 100 3.47 -18.25 13.83
CA LEU A 100 2.59 -17.83 12.75
C LEU A 100 3.34 -17.04 11.67
N THR A 101 4.32 -16.25 12.04
CA THR A 101 5.18 -15.57 11.09
C THR A 101 6.01 -16.55 10.26
N LEU A 102 6.57 -17.58 10.92
CA LEU A 102 7.30 -18.66 10.25
C LEU A 102 6.42 -19.38 9.21
N GLU A 103 5.19 -19.72 9.58
CA GLU A 103 4.23 -20.37 8.67
C GLU A 103 3.91 -19.50 7.45
N LYS A 104 3.64 -18.21 7.65
CA LYS A 104 3.40 -17.26 6.57
C LYS A 104 4.61 -17.13 5.65
N ALA A 105 5.81 -17.05 6.22
CA ALA A 105 7.05 -16.95 5.48
C ALA A 105 7.31 -18.20 4.63
N ARG A 106 7.12 -19.40 5.21
CA ARG A 106 7.21 -20.68 4.47
C ARG A 106 6.19 -20.76 3.34
N HIS A 107 4.96 -20.30 3.60
CA HIS A 107 3.93 -20.27 2.55
C HIS A 107 4.32 -19.33 1.40
N ALA A 108 4.85 -18.13 1.69
CA ALA A 108 5.35 -17.22 0.67
C ALA A 108 6.47 -17.87 -0.16
N ASN A 109 7.45 -18.49 0.50
CA ASN A 109 8.56 -19.16 -0.17
C ASN A 109 8.06 -20.32 -1.06
N THR A 110 7.21 -21.20 -0.53
CA THR A 110 6.66 -22.35 -1.31
C THR A 110 5.75 -21.90 -2.44
N SER A 111 5.13 -20.72 -2.34
CA SER A 111 4.37 -20.10 -3.42
C SER A 111 5.24 -19.44 -4.51
N GLY A 112 6.57 -19.52 -4.39
CA GLY A 112 7.52 -19.05 -5.39
C GLY A 112 7.91 -17.58 -5.26
N TYR A 113 7.51 -16.87 -4.22
CA TYR A 113 7.98 -15.52 -3.98
C TYR A 113 9.47 -15.50 -3.61
N ARG A 114 10.21 -14.61 -4.25
CA ARG A 114 11.63 -14.38 -3.99
C ARG A 114 11.88 -13.22 -3.04
N ALA A 115 10.82 -12.59 -2.57
CA ALA A 115 10.83 -11.52 -1.58
C ALA A 115 9.54 -11.56 -0.76
N ALA A 116 9.61 -11.19 0.50
CA ALA A 116 8.42 -10.91 1.31
C ALA A 116 8.65 -9.70 2.20
N LYS A 117 7.63 -8.87 2.33
CA LYS A 117 7.58 -7.75 3.26
C LYS A 117 6.65 -8.11 4.41
N PHE A 118 7.20 -8.05 5.62
CA PHE A 118 6.45 -8.20 6.86
C PHE A 118 6.34 -6.86 7.54
N GLY A 119 5.20 -6.59 8.14
CA GLY A 119 5.02 -5.35 8.86
C GLY A 119 3.91 -5.42 9.89
N TRP A 120 3.83 -4.37 10.70
CA TRP A 120 2.76 -4.12 11.63
C TRP A 120 2.58 -5.23 12.67
N GLY A 121 1.37 -5.41 13.23
CA GLY A 121 1.10 -6.41 14.26
C GLY A 121 1.86 -6.11 15.56
N PRO A 122 2.63 -7.08 16.09
CA PRO A 122 3.44 -6.88 17.30
C PRO A 122 4.70 -6.05 17.07
N PHE A 123 5.23 -5.96 15.85
CA PHE A 123 6.53 -5.37 15.52
C PHE A 123 6.66 -3.91 15.99
N GLY A 124 7.78 -3.59 16.56
CA GLY A 124 8.15 -2.25 17.01
C GLY A 124 7.80 -1.93 18.45
N LYS A 125 7.11 -2.83 19.17
CA LYS A 125 6.68 -2.63 20.55
C LYS A 125 7.68 -3.15 21.57
N ASP A 126 8.15 -4.37 21.40
CA ASP A 126 9.13 -5.02 22.25
C ASP A 126 10.29 -5.55 21.42
N SER A 127 11.52 -5.26 21.82
CA SER A 127 12.71 -5.62 21.04
C SER A 127 13.03 -7.11 21.05
N GLY A 128 12.66 -7.83 22.10
CA GLY A 128 12.83 -9.28 22.15
C GLY A 128 11.85 -9.99 21.20
N GLU A 129 10.58 -9.58 21.25
CA GLU A 129 9.56 -10.08 20.36
C GLU A 129 9.86 -9.74 18.90
N ASP A 130 10.34 -8.51 18.63
CA ASP A 130 10.74 -8.08 17.29
C ASP A 130 11.84 -8.98 16.72
N ARG A 131 12.83 -9.35 17.54
CA ARG A 131 13.89 -10.27 17.14
C ARG A 131 13.33 -11.64 16.76
N ASP A 132 12.48 -12.22 17.60
CA ASP A 132 11.89 -13.55 17.38
C ASP A 132 11.04 -13.56 16.11
N GLN A 133 10.28 -12.49 15.85
CA GLN A 133 9.51 -12.31 14.62
C GLN A 133 10.41 -12.25 13.37
N LEU A 134 11.49 -11.49 13.44
CA LEU A 134 12.44 -11.35 12.33
C LEU A 134 13.16 -12.67 12.02
N MET A 135 13.60 -13.39 13.05
CA MET A 135 14.27 -14.69 12.87
C MET A 135 13.30 -15.73 12.29
N ALA A 136 12.05 -15.76 12.76
CA ALA A 136 11.00 -16.62 12.22
C ALA A 136 10.71 -16.31 10.74
N ALA A 137 10.61 -15.03 10.39
CA ALA A 137 10.41 -14.61 8.99
C ALA A 137 11.61 -15.05 8.11
N ARG A 138 12.84 -14.83 8.58
CA ARG A 138 14.05 -15.23 7.85
C ARG A 138 14.16 -16.75 7.71
N GLU A 139 13.90 -17.51 8.76
CA GLU A 139 13.88 -18.97 8.71
C GLU A 139 12.88 -19.48 7.66
N GLY A 140 11.66 -18.94 7.67
CA GLY A 140 10.61 -19.39 6.78
C GLY A 140 10.86 -19.03 5.31
N LEU A 141 11.46 -17.88 5.04
CA LEU A 141 11.82 -17.44 3.69
C LEU A 141 13.07 -18.16 3.14
N GLY A 142 13.95 -18.64 4.04
CA GLY A 142 15.28 -19.13 3.65
C GLY A 142 16.26 -17.99 3.40
N SER A 143 17.53 -18.35 3.11
CA SER A 143 18.64 -17.39 2.96
C SER A 143 18.57 -16.54 1.70
N ASP A 144 17.99 -17.07 0.63
CA ASP A 144 18.09 -16.51 -0.73
C ASP A 144 17.00 -15.48 -1.06
N ALA A 145 15.89 -15.50 -0.29
CA ALA A 145 14.81 -14.54 -0.49
C ALA A 145 15.09 -13.21 0.22
N LEU A 146 14.61 -12.13 -0.38
CA LEU A 146 14.69 -10.81 0.25
C LEU A 146 13.64 -10.70 1.39
N LEU A 147 14.11 -10.38 2.57
CA LEU A 147 13.25 -10.01 3.70
C LEU A 147 13.17 -8.49 3.78
N LEU A 148 11.96 -7.96 3.73
CA LEU A 148 11.66 -6.54 3.80
C LEU A 148 10.80 -6.31 5.05
N VAL A 149 10.99 -5.19 5.73
CA VAL A 149 10.23 -4.86 6.94
C VAL A 149 9.57 -3.51 6.80
N ASP A 150 8.30 -3.45 7.11
CA ASP A 150 7.49 -2.23 7.15
C ASP A 150 7.15 -1.91 8.61
N ALA A 151 7.75 -0.86 9.14
CA ALA A 151 7.55 -0.44 10.52
C ALA A 151 6.27 0.41 10.71
N GLY A 152 5.61 0.86 9.63
CA GLY A 152 4.34 1.56 9.68
C GLY A 152 4.36 2.82 10.54
N CYS A 153 5.45 3.56 10.56
CA CYS A 153 5.63 4.77 11.37
C CYS A 153 5.45 4.51 12.88
N ILE A 154 5.84 3.34 13.38
CA ILE A 154 5.60 2.93 14.78
C ILE A 154 6.41 3.78 15.77
N TRP A 155 7.66 4.15 15.43
CA TRP A 155 8.51 4.90 16.33
C TRP A 155 8.26 6.40 16.20
N ARG A 156 7.74 6.98 17.28
CA ARG A 156 7.29 8.37 17.34
C ARG A 156 7.80 9.06 18.60
N GLY A 157 7.92 10.40 18.53
CA GLY A 157 8.30 11.21 19.67
C GLY A 157 9.80 11.22 19.96
N PRO A 158 10.22 11.67 21.13
CA PRO A 158 11.62 12.03 21.42
C PRO A 158 12.58 10.84 21.40
N ASN A 159 12.11 9.62 21.63
CA ASN A 159 12.94 8.42 21.69
C ASN A 159 12.89 7.59 20.39
N ALA A 160 12.20 8.07 19.36
CA ALA A 160 11.95 7.32 18.13
C ALA A 160 13.24 6.79 17.48
N VAL A 161 14.26 7.62 17.36
CA VAL A 161 15.57 7.25 16.79
C VAL A 161 16.26 6.19 17.63
N GLU A 162 16.21 6.32 18.95
CA GLU A 162 16.82 5.35 19.88
C GLU A 162 16.10 3.99 19.78
N ASP A 163 14.78 3.99 19.75
CA ASP A 163 13.97 2.79 19.62
C ASP A 163 14.23 2.05 18.30
N ALA A 164 14.35 2.78 17.20
CA ALA A 164 14.74 2.22 15.91
C ALA A 164 16.18 1.69 15.93
N THR A 165 17.12 2.44 16.57
CA THR A 165 18.53 2.08 16.65
C THR A 165 18.73 0.78 17.43
N ARG A 166 17.96 0.54 18.49
CA ARG A 166 18.00 -0.71 19.27
C ARG A 166 17.68 -1.95 18.40
N ARG A 167 16.98 -1.78 17.28
CA ARG A 167 16.64 -2.88 16.36
C ARG A 167 17.69 -3.13 15.29
N ARG A 168 18.68 -2.26 15.17
CA ARG A 168 19.68 -2.33 14.11
C ARG A 168 20.38 -3.69 14.03
N GLU A 169 20.83 -4.23 15.14
CA GLU A 169 21.57 -5.49 15.17
C GLU A 169 20.72 -6.66 14.70
N MET A 170 19.49 -6.75 15.17
CA MET A 170 18.56 -7.83 14.75
C MET A 170 18.13 -7.72 13.29
N LEU A 171 17.97 -6.51 12.76
CA LEU A 171 17.69 -6.28 11.34
C LEU A 171 18.85 -6.76 10.46
N VAL A 172 20.09 -6.48 10.89
CA VAL A 172 21.29 -6.96 10.21
C VAL A 172 21.42 -8.48 10.31
N GLU A 173 21.20 -9.06 11.49
CA GLU A 173 21.26 -10.51 11.71
C GLU A 173 20.21 -11.26 10.86
N ALA A 174 18.99 -10.72 10.77
CA ALA A 174 17.95 -11.26 9.92
C ALA A 174 18.20 -10.97 8.43
N ASN A 175 19.28 -10.30 8.06
CA ASN A 175 19.58 -9.87 6.70
C ASN A 175 18.39 -9.14 6.04
N VAL A 176 17.81 -8.15 6.76
CA VAL A 176 16.72 -7.34 6.25
C VAL A 176 17.24 -6.44 5.14
N HIS A 177 16.61 -6.48 3.98
CA HIS A 177 17.04 -5.73 2.80
C HIS A 177 16.68 -4.25 2.89
N TRP A 178 15.49 -3.92 3.40
CA TRP A 178 15.11 -2.54 3.76
C TRP A 178 14.16 -2.50 4.95
N LEU A 179 14.16 -1.34 5.62
CA LEU A 179 13.20 -0.96 6.64
C LEU A 179 12.35 0.20 6.09
N GLU A 180 11.06 -0.03 5.91
CA GLU A 180 10.10 0.92 5.35
C GLU A 180 9.40 1.69 6.47
N GLU A 181 9.21 2.99 6.28
CA GLU A 181 8.45 3.88 7.15
C GLU A 181 8.76 3.76 8.66
N PRO A 182 10.03 3.82 9.09
CA PRO A 182 10.36 3.70 10.52
C PRO A 182 9.77 4.86 11.34
N PHE A 183 9.68 6.05 10.76
CA PHE A 183 9.22 7.27 11.41
C PHE A 183 8.08 7.92 10.64
N PRO A 184 7.24 8.77 11.30
CA PRO A 184 6.28 9.63 10.62
C PRO A 184 6.97 10.49 9.55
N HIS A 185 6.30 10.69 8.41
CA HIS A 185 6.87 11.40 7.24
C HIS A 185 7.22 12.87 7.48
N HIS A 186 6.78 13.49 8.58
CA HIS A 186 7.19 14.85 8.98
C HIS A 186 8.37 14.86 9.98
N ASP A 187 8.81 13.73 10.47
CA ASP A 187 9.96 13.60 11.36
C ASP A 187 11.25 13.36 10.52
N ARG A 188 11.56 14.34 9.65
CA ARG A 188 12.76 14.31 8.81
C ARG A 188 13.86 15.17 9.39
#